data_9631451113b75e9785759e3043e86a90
#
_entry.id   9631451113b75e9785759e3043e86a90
#
_cell.length_a   1.000
_cell.length_b   1.000
_cell.length_c   1.000
_cell.angle_alpha   90.00
_cell.angle_beta   90.00
_cell.angle_gamma   90.00
#
_symmetry.space_group_name_H-M   'P 1'
#
loop_
_entity.id
_entity.type
_entity.pdbx_description
1 polymer ?
#
loop_
_entity_poly.entity_id
_entity_poly.type
_entity_poly.pdbx_seq_one_letter_code
_entity_poly.pdbx_strand_id
1 'polypeptide(L)'
;MSALLRRTKKKPADRVVTLVGKPGCHLCDDARAVVREVCAETGASWEEKDITQDEELHREYWEQIPVVLIDNEQHTFWRVDPARLRNALRS
;
A
#
# COMPACT_ATOMS: atom_id res chain seq x y z
N MET A 1 18.16 -20.41 17.62
CA MET A 1 17.72 -20.06 17.52
C MET A 1 17.08 -19.41 17.25
N SER A 2 16.88 -19.51 17.12
CA SER A 2 16.20 -19.06 16.90
C SER A 2 15.64 -18.29 16.27
N ALA A 3 15.58 -18.44 15.98
CA ALA A 3 15.02 -17.86 15.50
C ALA A 3 14.43 -17.28 15.21
N LEU A 4 14.43 -17.63 15.30
CA LEU A 4 13.84 -17.21 15.17
C LEU A 4 13.29 -16.48 15.24
N LEU A 5 13.50 -16.79 15.45
CA LEU A 5 13.07 -16.22 15.65
C LEU A 5 12.61 -15.29 15.55
N ARG A 6 12.51 -15.54 15.58
CA ARG A 6 12.07 -14.73 15.49
C ARG A 6 11.69 -13.77 14.75
N ARG A 7 11.06 -14.01 14.84
CA ARG A 7 10.72 -13.06 13.98
C ARG A 7 10.21 -11.82 14.61
N THR A 8 10.88 -10.76 14.34
CA THR A 8 10.59 -9.47 14.86
C THR A 8 9.56 -8.78 14.00
N LYS A 9 8.62 -8.06 14.60
CA LYS A 9 7.71 -7.23 13.85
C LYS A 9 8.46 -6.08 13.21
N LYS A 10 8.12 -5.76 11.98
CA LYS A 10 8.69 -4.60 11.33
C LYS A 10 8.08 -3.33 11.91
N LYS A 11 8.90 -2.31 12.06
CA LYS A 11 8.40 -1.00 12.41
C LYS A 11 7.78 -0.36 11.17
N PRO A 12 6.80 0.56 11.34
CA PRO A 12 6.24 1.24 10.16
C PRO A 12 7.30 1.88 9.28
N ALA A 13 8.38 2.42 9.86
CA ALA A 13 9.44 3.05 9.08
C ALA A 13 10.17 2.07 8.16
N ASP A 14 10.07 0.76 8.42
CA ASP A 14 10.70 -0.28 7.62
C ASP A 14 9.77 -0.82 6.54
N ARG A 15 8.54 -0.34 6.48
CA ARG A 15 7.57 -0.84 5.53
C ARG A 15 7.47 0.05 4.31
N VAL A 16 7.09 -0.56 3.19
CA VAL A 16 6.86 0.17 1.94
C VAL A 16 5.42 -0.07 1.51
N VAL A 17 4.69 1.02 1.35
CA VAL A 17 3.32 0.99 0.84
C VAL A 17 3.37 1.28 -0.65
N THR A 18 2.69 0.47 -1.45
CA THR A 18 2.61 0.71 -2.89
C THR A 18 1.14 0.97 -3.24
N LEU A 19 0.90 2.12 -3.85
CA LEU A 19 -0.42 2.46 -4.37
C LEU A 19 -0.42 2.18 -5.86
N VAL A 20 -1.30 1.26 -6.29
CA VAL A 20 -1.43 0.90 -7.70
C VAL A 20 -2.70 1.52 -8.24
N GLY A 21 -2.57 2.33 -9.27
CA GLY A 21 -3.73 3.03 -9.82
C GLY A 21 -3.49 3.47 -11.25
N LYS A 22 -4.24 4.50 -11.67
CA LYS A 22 -4.07 5.08 -13.01
C LYS A 22 -4.46 6.55 -12.97
N PRO A 23 -4.02 7.34 -13.97
CA PRO A 23 -4.45 8.74 -14.07
C PRO A 23 -5.96 8.84 -14.27
N GLY A 24 -6.54 9.92 -13.75
CA GLY A 24 -7.96 10.22 -13.97
C GLY A 24 -8.92 9.36 -13.17
N CYS A 25 -8.44 8.71 -12.13
CA CYS A 25 -9.25 7.84 -11.29
C CYS A 25 -9.53 8.55 -9.95
N HIS A 26 -10.79 8.87 -9.69
CA HIS A 26 -11.16 9.58 -8.45
C HIS A 26 -10.88 8.77 -7.20
N LEU A 27 -11.18 7.47 -7.23
CA LEU A 27 -10.88 6.62 -6.09
C LEU A 27 -9.38 6.50 -5.84
N CYS A 28 -8.60 6.55 -6.92
CA CYS A 28 -7.14 6.55 -6.80
C CYS A 28 -6.64 7.84 -6.14
N ASP A 29 -7.27 8.97 -6.46
CA ASP A 29 -6.92 10.25 -5.83
C ASP A 29 -7.24 10.22 -4.34
N ASP A 30 -8.38 9.68 -3.97
CA ASP A 30 -8.76 9.54 -2.56
C ASP A 30 -7.80 8.62 -1.84
N ALA A 31 -7.46 7.50 -2.45
CA ALA A 31 -6.50 6.54 -1.88
C ALA A 31 -5.13 7.18 -1.68
N ARG A 32 -4.70 7.98 -2.65
CA ARG A 32 -3.40 8.65 -2.57
C ARG A 32 -3.34 9.59 -1.37
N ALA A 33 -4.42 10.33 -1.12
CA ALA A 33 -4.47 11.24 0.01
C ALA A 33 -4.34 10.48 1.33
N VAL A 34 -5.03 9.35 1.45
CA VAL A 34 -4.98 8.52 2.66
C VAL A 34 -3.58 7.92 2.85
N VAL A 35 -3.02 7.36 1.78
CA VAL A 35 -1.68 6.75 1.85
C VAL A 35 -0.65 7.78 2.26
N ARG A 36 -0.70 8.97 1.64
CA ARG A 36 0.24 10.04 1.95
C ARG A 36 0.15 10.42 3.42
N GLU A 37 -1.06 10.60 3.92
CA GLU A 37 -1.27 11.03 5.29
C GLU A 37 -0.80 9.99 6.29
N VAL A 38 -1.20 8.73 6.08
CA VAL A 38 -0.85 7.65 7.01
C VAL A 38 0.64 7.38 6.99
N CYS A 39 1.27 7.42 5.82
CA CYS A 39 2.71 7.21 5.73
C CYS A 39 3.49 8.35 6.37
N ALA A 40 3.03 9.59 6.23
CA ALA A 40 3.66 10.72 6.90
C ALA A 40 3.57 10.57 8.43
N GLU A 41 2.44 10.08 8.90
CA GLU A 41 2.17 9.86 10.32
C GLU A 41 3.02 8.75 10.93
N THR A 42 3.17 7.66 10.19
CA THR A 42 3.80 6.44 10.71
C THR A 42 5.27 6.31 10.36
N GLY A 43 5.75 7.11 9.40
CA GLY A 43 7.12 7.01 8.92
C GLY A 43 7.33 5.99 7.82
N ALA A 44 6.27 5.29 7.39
CA ALA A 44 6.39 4.32 6.30
C ALA A 44 6.71 5.04 4.99
N SER A 45 7.48 4.39 4.15
CA SER A 45 7.74 4.88 2.79
C SER A 45 6.58 4.48 1.90
N TRP A 46 6.38 5.22 0.80
CA TRP A 46 5.38 4.79 -0.15
C TRP A 46 5.77 5.18 -1.57
N GLU A 47 5.22 4.44 -2.51
CA GLU A 47 5.44 4.68 -3.93
C GLU A 47 4.11 4.47 -4.65
N GLU A 48 4.03 5.01 -5.84
CA GLU A 48 2.84 4.87 -6.67
C GLU A 48 3.21 4.22 -7.98
N LYS A 49 2.38 3.28 -8.44
CA LYS A 49 2.60 2.61 -9.73
C LYS A 49 1.36 2.77 -10.59
N ASP A 50 1.59 3.07 -11.86
CA ASP A 50 0.55 3.32 -12.85
C ASP A 50 0.38 2.07 -13.70
N ILE A 51 -0.80 1.46 -13.66
CA ILE A 51 -1.05 0.22 -14.41
C ILE A 51 -0.97 0.43 -15.92
N THR A 52 -1.09 1.67 -16.40
CA THR A 52 -0.98 1.94 -17.83
C THR A 52 0.46 1.82 -18.31
N GLN A 53 1.42 1.79 -17.38
CA GLN A 53 2.84 1.69 -17.68
C GLN A 53 3.43 0.30 -17.41
N ASP A 54 2.59 -0.65 -16.97
CA ASP A 54 3.08 -1.98 -16.56
C ASP A 54 2.02 -3.03 -16.90
N GLU A 55 2.31 -3.85 -17.89
CA GLU A 55 1.35 -4.84 -18.38
C GLU A 55 0.95 -5.87 -17.34
N GLU A 56 1.91 -6.27 -16.49
CA GLU A 56 1.62 -7.26 -15.45
C GLU A 56 0.68 -6.68 -14.40
N LEU A 57 0.95 -5.46 -13.98
CA LEU A 57 0.08 -4.79 -13.00
C LEU A 57 -1.30 -4.55 -13.59
N HIS A 58 -1.36 -4.16 -14.87
CA HIS A 58 -2.64 -3.97 -15.53
C HIS A 58 -3.45 -5.27 -15.52
N ARG A 59 -2.82 -6.36 -15.93
CA ARG A 59 -3.50 -7.66 -16.01
C ARG A 59 -4.02 -8.11 -14.66
N GLU A 60 -3.22 -7.88 -13.63
CA GLU A 60 -3.55 -8.37 -12.29
C GLU A 60 -4.59 -7.52 -11.59
N TYR A 61 -4.52 -6.19 -11.75
CA TYR A 61 -5.26 -5.28 -10.87
C TYR A 61 -6.26 -4.35 -11.56
N TRP A 62 -6.41 -4.41 -12.88
CA TRP A 62 -7.19 -3.39 -13.60
C TRP A 62 -8.63 -3.25 -13.09
N GLU A 63 -9.21 -4.30 -12.56
CA GLU A 63 -10.58 -4.26 -12.02
C GLU A 63 -10.63 -3.87 -10.55
N GLN A 64 -9.48 -3.79 -9.90
CA GLN A 64 -9.42 -3.57 -8.45
C GLN A 64 -8.82 -2.24 -8.05
N ILE A 65 -8.35 -1.44 -9.00
CA ILE A 65 -7.69 -0.18 -8.66
C ILE A 65 -8.65 0.78 -7.99
N PRO A 66 -8.17 1.56 -7.00
CA PRO A 66 -6.81 1.55 -6.50
C PRO A 66 -6.55 0.33 -5.61
N VAL A 67 -5.34 -0.20 -5.69
CA VAL A 67 -4.89 -1.31 -4.85
C VAL A 67 -3.76 -0.80 -3.96
N VAL A 68 -3.81 -1.16 -2.69
CA VAL A 68 -2.74 -0.82 -1.75
C VAL A 68 -2.03 -2.10 -1.37
N LEU A 69 -0.72 -2.12 -1.59
CA LEU A 69 0.14 -3.23 -1.19
C LEU A 69 1.01 -2.75 -0.02
N ILE A 70 1.28 -3.65 0.90
CA ILE A 70 2.22 -3.39 1.98
C ILE A 70 3.31 -4.45 1.85
N ASP A 71 4.53 -4.01 1.59
CA ASP A 71 5.67 -4.92 1.37
C ASP A 71 5.32 -5.96 0.30
N ASN A 72 4.68 -5.49 -0.79
CA ASN A 72 4.28 -6.28 -1.95
C ASN A 72 3.14 -7.26 -1.72
N GLU A 73 2.47 -7.20 -0.57
CA GLU A 73 1.29 -8.02 -0.29
C GLU A 73 0.05 -7.15 -0.33
N GLN A 74 -0.99 -7.63 -0.99
CA GLN A 74 -2.22 -6.87 -1.13
C GLN A 74 -2.86 -6.64 0.23
N HIS A 75 -3.09 -5.36 0.56
CA HIS A 75 -3.75 -4.97 1.80
C HIS A 75 -5.22 -4.69 1.56
N THR A 76 -5.53 -3.90 0.52
CA THR A 76 -6.91 -3.54 0.23
C THR A 76 -7.02 -3.08 -1.22
N PHE A 77 -8.26 -2.94 -1.67
CA PHE A 77 -8.53 -2.41 -3.01
C PHE A 77 -9.79 -1.52 -2.95
N TRP A 78 -9.95 -0.67 -3.95
CA TRP A 78 -11.01 0.33 -4.13
C TRP A 78 -10.94 1.43 -3.08
N ARG A 79 -11.32 1.19 -1.85
CA ARG A 79 -11.32 2.21 -0.81
C ARG A 79 -10.27 1.89 0.24
N VAL A 80 -9.62 2.94 0.73
CA VAL A 80 -8.56 2.79 1.71
C VAL A 80 -9.04 3.43 3.01
N ASP A 81 -9.15 2.60 4.04
CA ASP A 81 -9.51 3.06 5.37
C ASP A 81 -8.24 3.44 6.12
N PRO A 82 -8.10 4.72 6.52
CA PRO A 82 -6.87 5.16 7.20
C PRO A 82 -6.54 4.37 8.45
N ALA A 83 -7.56 4.04 9.25
CA ALA A 83 -7.33 3.31 10.49
C ALA A 83 -6.81 1.89 10.23
N ARG A 84 -7.39 1.21 9.23
CA ARG A 84 -6.93 -0.13 8.87
C ARG A 84 -5.51 -0.11 8.33
N LEU A 85 -5.20 0.87 7.50
CA LEU A 85 -3.85 1.00 6.96
C LEU A 85 -2.86 1.27 8.09
N ARG A 86 -3.20 2.18 8.98
CA ARG A 86 -2.34 2.52 10.11
C ARG A 86 -2.07 1.30 10.97
N ASN A 87 -3.12 0.53 11.27
CA ASN A 87 -2.97 -0.68 12.09
C ASN A 87 -2.13 -1.74 11.38
N ALA A 88 -2.34 -1.92 10.07
CA ALA A 88 -1.56 -2.90 9.31
C ALA A 88 -0.08 -2.55 9.30
N LEU A 89 0.26 -1.27 9.24
CA LEU A 89 1.66 -0.84 9.24
C LEU A 89 2.35 -1.06 10.58
N ARG A 90 1.58 -1.14 11.65
CA ARG A 90 2.10 -1.33 13.00
C ARG A 90 2.15 -2.79 13.43
N SER A 91 1.63 -3.67 12.61
CA SER A 91 1.56 -5.10 12.95
C SER A 91 2.86 -5.84 12.69
#